data_781d362b685f306db88bb2fc59ecc611
#
_entry.id   781d362b685f306db88bb2fc59ecc611
#
_cell.length_a   1.000
_cell.length_b   1.000
_cell.length_c   1.000
_cell.angle_alpha   90.00
_cell.angle_beta   90.00
_cell.angle_gamma   90.00
#
_symmetry.space_group_name_H-M   'P 1'
#
loop_
_entity.id
_entity.type
_entity.pdbx_description
1 polymer ?
#
loop_
_entity_poly.entity_id
_entity_poly.type
_entity_poly.pdbx_seq_one_letter_code
_entity_poly.pdbx_strand_id
1 'polypeptide(L)'
;GETDYSDEFDADSDEGADDMGEEGMMPVRPNRPMSDLPPGFDYKAYTTKHDEVVSPEDLCDEDELLRLRGFLDQQLVSLQGAVTKLANRLQRRLMAQQSRSWDFDQEEGMLDAARLARIIIDPTRSLTYKIERDTEFRDTVVTLLIDNSGSMRGRPISIAAISADIMARTLERCGVKTEILGFTTRAWKGGQAREEWLAAGRPPMPGRLNDLRHIVYKKADDPWRRARKNLGLMMREGLLKENIDGEALLWAHSRLIARHEERRI
;
A
#
# COMPACT_ATOMS: atom_id res chain seq x y z
N GLY A 1 -8.29 -47.82 31.66
CA GLY A 1 -9.32 -46.83 31.79
C GLY A 1 -9.07 -45.76 30.76
N GLU A 2 -9.68 -45.92 29.62
CA GLU A 2 -9.80 -44.91 28.55
C GLU A 2 -10.90 -43.95 28.98
N THR A 3 -10.61 -42.67 28.98
CA THR A 3 -11.62 -41.59 29.06
C THR A 3 -11.58 -40.81 27.78
N ASP A 4 -12.57 -41.10 26.96
CA ASP A 4 -12.99 -40.44 25.75
C ASP A 4 -13.55 -39.05 26.12
N TYR A 5 -12.97 -37.95 25.58
CA TYR A 5 -13.51 -36.59 25.60
C TYR A 5 -13.99 -36.22 24.22
N SER A 6 -15.25 -36.52 23.97
CA SER A 6 -15.99 -35.96 22.85
C SER A 6 -16.44 -34.53 23.20
N ASP A 7 -15.77 -33.51 22.67
CA ASP A 7 -16.27 -32.15 22.66
C ASP A 7 -17.33 -32.00 21.57
N GLU A 8 -18.58 -32.01 21.98
CA GLU A 8 -19.71 -31.59 21.18
C GLU A 8 -19.64 -30.06 21.03
N PHE A 9 -19.29 -29.58 19.83
CA PHE A 9 -19.49 -28.19 19.43
C PHE A 9 -20.97 -28.03 19.03
N ASP A 10 -21.75 -27.42 19.90
CA ASP A 10 -23.08 -26.90 19.59
C ASP A 10 -22.97 -25.81 18.53
N ALA A 11 -23.41 -26.15 17.33
CA ALA A 11 -23.67 -25.19 16.27
C ALA A 11 -25.04 -24.55 16.54
N ASP A 12 -25.00 -23.35 17.15
CA ASP A 12 -26.18 -22.52 17.27
C ASP A 12 -26.50 -21.94 15.89
N SER A 13 -27.57 -22.45 15.32
CA SER A 13 -28.15 -22.06 14.04
C SER A 13 -28.85 -20.73 14.18
N ASP A 14 -28.27 -19.67 13.66
CA ASP A 14 -28.98 -18.42 13.37
C ASP A 14 -29.66 -18.54 11.99
N GLU A 15 -30.88 -19.05 12.01
CA GLU A 15 -31.84 -19.02 10.90
C GLU A 15 -32.38 -17.60 10.75
N GLY A 16 -31.96 -16.90 9.71
CA GLY A 16 -32.60 -15.63 9.37
C GLY A 16 -31.84 -14.79 8.35
N ALA A 17 -31.59 -15.31 7.16
CA ALA A 17 -31.28 -14.44 6.02
C ALA A 17 -32.00 -14.95 4.78
N ASP A 18 -32.99 -14.16 4.38
CA ASP A 18 -33.80 -14.29 3.17
C ASP A 18 -32.99 -14.76 1.97
N ASP A 19 -33.34 -15.93 1.50
CA ASP A 19 -33.07 -16.48 0.17
C ASP A 19 -33.78 -15.60 -0.90
N MET A 20 -33.09 -14.59 -1.40
CA MET A 20 -33.47 -13.86 -2.59
C MET A 20 -32.42 -14.12 -3.67
N GLY A 21 -32.65 -15.20 -4.41
CA GLY A 21 -32.29 -15.39 -5.81
C GLY A 21 -30.87 -15.01 -6.20
N GLU A 22 -29.90 -15.90 -6.03
CA GLU A 22 -28.68 -15.96 -6.84
C GLU A 22 -29.03 -16.29 -8.30
N GLU A 23 -29.56 -15.34 -9.06
CA GLU A 23 -29.51 -15.40 -10.52
C GLU A 23 -28.24 -14.73 -11.01
N GLY A 24 -27.22 -15.54 -11.27
CA GLY A 24 -26.35 -15.35 -12.41
C GLY A 24 -25.20 -14.39 -12.29
N MET A 25 -24.34 -14.49 -11.28
CA MET A 25 -22.95 -14.17 -11.47
C MET A 25 -22.13 -15.47 -11.44
N MET A 26 -21.87 -16.03 -12.62
CA MET A 26 -20.86 -17.07 -12.73
C MET A 26 -19.54 -16.52 -12.16
N PRO A 27 -18.84 -17.26 -11.28
CA PRO A 27 -17.55 -16.84 -10.79
C PRO A 27 -16.62 -16.66 -11.99
N VAL A 28 -16.20 -15.42 -12.22
CA VAL A 28 -15.18 -15.12 -13.21
C VAL A 28 -13.93 -15.85 -12.75
N ARG A 29 -13.49 -16.84 -13.53
CA ARG A 29 -12.27 -17.59 -13.22
C ARG A 29 -11.11 -16.58 -13.15
N PRO A 30 -10.40 -16.45 -12.02
CA PRO A 30 -9.20 -15.65 -11.96
C PRO A 30 -8.16 -16.28 -12.89
N ASN A 31 -7.66 -15.57 -13.87
CA ASN A 31 -6.71 -15.95 -14.93
C ASN A 31 -7.32 -16.26 -16.33
N ARG A 32 -8.35 -15.55 -16.76
CA ARG A 32 -8.58 -15.47 -18.20
C ARG A 32 -7.58 -14.49 -18.82
N PRO A 33 -6.78 -14.91 -19.81
CA PRO A 33 -5.98 -13.97 -20.57
C PRO A 33 -6.88 -12.87 -21.15
N MET A 34 -6.39 -11.63 -21.21
CA MET A 34 -7.13 -10.51 -21.80
C MET A 34 -7.59 -10.76 -23.25
N SER A 35 -6.99 -11.74 -23.93
CA SER A 35 -7.37 -12.22 -25.25
C SER A 35 -8.74 -12.91 -25.31
N ASP A 36 -9.27 -13.39 -24.18
CA ASP A 36 -10.55 -14.12 -24.10
C ASP A 36 -11.75 -13.22 -23.77
N LEU A 37 -11.53 -11.90 -23.69
CA LEU A 37 -12.62 -10.95 -23.52
C LEU A 37 -13.39 -10.78 -24.82
N PRO A 38 -14.74 -10.73 -24.78
CA PRO A 38 -15.51 -10.49 -25.98
C PRO A 38 -15.07 -9.18 -26.65
N PRO A 39 -14.99 -9.13 -27.98
CA PRO A 39 -14.67 -7.89 -28.70
C PRO A 39 -15.71 -6.82 -28.32
N GLY A 40 -15.22 -5.69 -27.80
CA GLY A 40 -16.07 -4.59 -27.30
C GLY A 40 -16.30 -4.59 -25.79
N PHE A 41 -15.62 -5.45 -25.01
CA PHE A 41 -15.61 -5.35 -23.55
C PHE A 41 -14.74 -4.17 -23.12
N ASP A 42 -15.38 -3.02 -22.94
CA ASP A 42 -14.76 -1.85 -22.36
C ASP A 42 -15.16 -1.77 -20.86
N TYR A 43 -14.15 -1.80 -19.98
CA TYR A 43 -14.40 -1.57 -18.57
C TYR A 43 -14.86 -0.13 -18.34
N LYS A 44 -16.00 0.03 -17.69
CA LYS A 44 -16.53 1.36 -17.37
C LYS A 44 -17.18 1.36 -15.97
N ALA A 45 -17.15 2.50 -15.32
CA ALA A 45 -17.98 2.77 -14.17
C ALA A 45 -19.32 3.37 -14.64
N TYR A 46 -20.43 3.02 -14.00
CA TYR A 46 -21.72 3.66 -14.23
C TYR A 46 -21.65 5.15 -13.93
N THR A 47 -21.11 5.48 -12.77
CA THR A 47 -20.80 6.84 -12.34
C THR A 47 -19.64 6.83 -11.35
N THR A 48 -18.82 7.87 -11.38
CA THR A 48 -17.73 8.11 -10.42
C THR A 48 -18.09 9.21 -9.40
N LYS A 49 -19.31 9.73 -9.47
CA LYS A 49 -19.76 10.87 -8.65
C LYS A 49 -19.73 10.58 -7.14
N HIS A 50 -19.88 9.32 -6.77
CA HIS A 50 -19.95 8.88 -5.38
C HIS A 50 -18.65 8.25 -4.89
N ASP A 51 -17.63 8.21 -5.75
CA ASP A 51 -16.30 7.76 -5.38
C ASP A 51 -15.61 8.81 -4.51
N GLU A 52 -14.87 8.37 -3.50
CA GLU A 52 -14.20 9.27 -2.57
C GLU A 52 -12.76 8.85 -2.30
N VAL A 53 -11.93 9.84 -2.08
CA VAL A 53 -10.56 9.66 -1.56
C VAL A 53 -10.50 10.41 -0.23
N VAL A 54 -10.28 9.66 0.85
CA VAL A 54 -10.40 10.18 2.22
C VAL A 54 -9.14 9.92 3.02
N SER A 55 -8.95 10.72 4.06
CA SER A 55 -7.96 10.44 5.10
C SER A 55 -8.61 9.72 6.29
N PRO A 56 -7.85 9.01 7.13
CA PRO A 56 -8.40 8.39 8.33
C PRO A 56 -9.07 9.38 9.30
N GLU A 57 -8.61 10.62 9.32
CA GLU A 57 -9.14 11.70 10.15
C GLU A 57 -10.54 12.14 9.70
N ASP A 58 -10.90 11.91 8.42
CA ASP A 58 -12.25 12.18 7.90
C ASP A 58 -13.27 11.08 8.29
N LEU A 59 -12.77 9.89 8.62
CA LEU A 59 -13.58 8.71 8.90
C LEU A 59 -13.74 8.42 10.40
N CYS A 60 -12.87 8.97 11.24
CA CYS A 60 -12.77 8.58 12.63
C CYS A 60 -12.20 9.73 13.46
N ASP A 61 -12.71 9.92 14.66
CA ASP A 61 -12.22 10.90 15.62
C ASP A 61 -10.79 10.54 16.09
N GLU A 62 -10.03 11.54 16.50
CA GLU A 62 -8.64 11.36 16.92
C GLU A 62 -8.50 10.41 18.11
N ASP A 63 -9.40 10.50 19.09
CA ASP A 63 -9.40 9.65 20.28
C ASP A 63 -9.63 8.17 19.93
N GLU A 64 -10.53 7.90 18.98
CA GLU A 64 -10.78 6.55 18.47
C GLU A 64 -9.57 6.04 17.69
N LEU A 65 -8.95 6.87 16.84
CA LEU A 65 -7.71 6.50 16.13
C LEU A 65 -6.58 6.14 17.10
N LEU A 66 -6.41 6.89 18.18
CA LEU A 66 -5.41 6.60 19.21
C LEU A 66 -5.72 5.29 19.94
N ARG A 67 -6.98 5.01 20.25
CA ARG A 67 -7.41 3.75 20.86
C ARG A 67 -7.14 2.55 19.96
N LEU A 68 -7.54 2.64 18.69
CA LEU A 68 -7.30 1.60 17.69
C LEU A 68 -5.79 1.39 17.45
N ARG A 69 -5.01 2.48 17.47
CA ARG A 69 -3.55 2.40 17.41
C ARG A 69 -2.97 1.68 18.61
N GLY A 70 -3.48 1.93 19.81
CA GLY A 70 -3.06 1.24 21.03
C GLY A 70 -3.25 -0.27 20.93
N PHE A 71 -4.35 -0.72 20.35
CA PHE A 71 -4.60 -2.13 20.08
C PHE A 71 -3.57 -2.74 19.10
N LEU A 72 -3.28 -2.02 18.00
CA LEU A 72 -2.24 -2.44 17.06
C LEU A 72 -0.85 -2.49 17.71
N ASP A 73 -0.53 -1.52 18.57
CA ASP A 73 0.76 -1.49 19.28
C ASP A 73 0.92 -2.67 20.23
N GLN A 74 -0.13 -3.13 20.91
CA GLN A 74 -0.08 -4.33 21.73
C GLN A 74 0.31 -5.58 20.91
N GLN A 75 -0.22 -5.71 19.73
CA GLN A 75 0.14 -6.81 18.83
C GLN A 75 1.59 -6.70 18.33
N LEU A 76 2.07 -5.47 18.11
CA LEU A 76 3.44 -5.20 17.68
C LEU A 76 4.50 -5.51 18.74
N VAL A 77 4.16 -5.46 20.03
CA VAL A 77 5.12 -5.72 21.14
C VAL A 77 5.78 -7.09 20.99
N SER A 78 5.01 -8.12 20.66
CA SER A 78 5.52 -9.49 20.47
C SER A 78 6.48 -9.62 19.28
N LEU A 79 6.42 -8.71 18.31
CA LEU A 79 7.17 -8.75 17.05
C LEU A 79 8.37 -7.78 17.00
N GLN A 80 8.54 -6.92 18.01
CA GLN A 80 9.58 -5.87 18.02
C GLN A 80 11.00 -6.40 17.76
N GLY A 81 11.34 -7.55 18.34
CA GLY A 81 12.65 -8.17 18.12
C GLY A 81 12.90 -8.61 16.67
N ALA A 82 11.88 -9.19 16.03
CA ALA A 82 11.94 -9.58 14.63
C ALA A 82 12.02 -8.37 13.69
N VAL A 83 11.24 -7.32 14.00
CA VAL A 83 11.23 -6.04 13.28
C VAL A 83 12.61 -5.40 13.27
N THR A 84 13.25 -5.31 14.44
CA THR A 84 14.58 -4.68 14.54
C THR A 84 15.63 -5.45 13.75
N LYS A 85 15.60 -6.78 13.80
CA LYS A 85 16.51 -7.63 13.00
C LYS A 85 16.29 -7.45 11.50
N LEU A 86 15.02 -7.41 11.07
CA LEU A 86 14.66 -7.21 9.65
C LEU A 86 15.08 -5.82 9.17
N ALA A 87 14.80 -4.77 9.94
CA ALA A 87 15.19 -3.40 9.65
C ALA A 87 16.71 -3.27 9.47
N ASN A 88 17.50 -3.79 10.41
CA ASN A 88 18.96 -3.76 10.33
C ASN A 88 19.50 -4.57 9.15
N ARG A 89 18.87 -5.69 8.80
CA ARG A 89 19.26 -6.49 7.63
C ARG A 89 18.95 -5.77 6.32
N LEU A 90 17.78 -5.16 6.22
CA LEU A 90 17.36 -4.39 5.05
C LEU A 90 18.25 -3.15 4.87
N GLN A 91 18.49 -2.41 5.95
CA GLN A 91 19.37 -1.24 5.92
C GLN A 91 20.78 -1.61 5.43
N ARG A 92 21.38 -2.69 5.96
CA ARG A 92 22.67 -3.15 5.50
C ARG A 92 22.70 -3.54 4.02
N ARG A 93 21.61 -4.20 3.52
CA ARG A 93 21.52 -4.56 2.10
C ARG A 93 21.38 -3.33 1.21
N LEU A 94 20.55 -2.36 1.62
CA LEU A 94 20.38 -1.13 0.88
C LEU A 94 21.68 -0.31 0.85
N MET A 95 22.37 -0.19 1.98
CA MET A 95 23.66 0.49 2.03
C MET A 95 24.75 -0.23 1.22
N ALA A 96 24.73 -1.55 1.19
CA ALA A 96 25.69 -2.33 0.37
C ALA A 96 25.44 -2.20 -1.14
N GLN A 97 24.23 -1.83 -1.55
CA GLN A 97 23.88 -1.58 -2.96
C GLN A 97 24.08 -0.12 -3.39
N GLN A 98 24.52 0.75 -2.49
CA GLN A 98 24.92 2.10 -2.87
C GLN A 98 26.13 2.02 -3.80
N SER A 99 25.91 2.30 -5.06
CA SER A 99 27.01 2.46 -6.01
C SER A 99 27.70 3.79 -5.71
N ARG A 100 28.90 3.71 -5.14
CA ARG A 100 29.74 4.88 -4.97
C ARG A 100 30.15 5.37 -6.35
N SER A 101 29.76 6.56 -6.72
CA SER A 101 30.23 7.25 -7.91
C SER A 101 31.33 8.23 -7.54
N TRP A 102 32.23 8.48 -8.47
CA TRP A 102 33.30 9.45 -8.29
C TRP A 102 33.07 10.62 -9.22
N ASP A 103 33.05 11.81 -8.67
CA ASP A 103 33.18 13.04 -9.46
C ASP A 103 34.67 13.29 -9.70
N PHE A 104 35.07 13.19 -10.95
CA PHE A 104 36.43 13.37 -11.39
C PHE A 104 36.70 14.84 -11.76
N ASP A 105 37.97 15.15 -11.99
CA ASP A 105 38.42 16.47 -12.43
C ASP A 105 38.01 17.56 -11.42
N GLN A 106 38.27 17.30 -10.14
CA GLN A 106 38.04 18.24 -9.03
C GLN A 106 39.34 18.95 -8.64
N GLU A 107 39.22 20.14 -8.06
CA GLU A 107 40.36 20.94 -7.56
C GLU A 107 40.80 20.46 -6.18
N GLU A 108 39.95 19.81 -5.43
CA GLU A 108 40.19 19.30 -4.08
C GLU A 108 39.64 17.88 -3.93
N GLY A 109 40.17 17.08 -3.00
CA GLY A 109 39.67 15.76 -2.69
C GLY A 109 40.75 14.68 -2.64
N MET A 110 40.40 13.46 -3.04
CA MET A 110 41.35 12.34 -3.14
C MET A 110 42.07 12.37 -4.47
N LEU A 111 43.38 12.23 -4.44
CA LEU A 111 44.21 12.22 -5.65
C LEU A 111 43.79 11.06 -6.59
N ASP A 112 43.51 11.36 -7.84
CA ASP A 112 43.22 10.35 -8.86
C ASP A 112 44.49 9.83 -9.51
N ALA A 113 45.03 8.75 -8.96
CA ALA A 113 46.31 8.14 -9.43
C ALA A 113 46.25 7.75 -10.92
N ALA A 114 45.09 7.39 -11.45
CA ALA A 114 44.94 6.98 -12.85
C ALA A 114 45.11 8.16 -13.83
N ARG A 115 44.96 9.41 -13.35
CA ARG A 115 45.01 10.63 -14.16
C ARG A 115 46.26 11.49 -13.92
N LEU A 116 47.16 11.06 -13.05
CA LEU A 116 48.41 11.76 -12.75
C LEU A 116 49.30 12.01 -13.97
N ALA A 117 49.23 11.15 -14.97
CA ALA A 117 49.97 11.33 -16.22
C ALA A 117 49.62 12.64 -16.95
N ARG A 118 48.43 13.21 -16.71
CA ARG A 118 48.01 14.47 -17.27
C ARG A 118 48.79 15.67 -16.73
N ILE A 119 49.22 15.61 -15.47
CA ILE A 119 50.05 16.67 -14.85
C ILE A 119 51.44 16.76 -15.54
N ILE A 120 51.98 15.65 -16.01
CA ILE A 120 53.27 15.64 -16.72
C ILE A 120 53.12 16.29 -18.10
N ILE A 121 51.95 16.11 -18.74
CA ILE A 121 51.66 16.67 -20.08
C ILE A 121 51.27 18.14 -19.99
N ASP A 122 50.47 18.52 -19.01
CA ASP A 122 50.02 19.90 -18.81
C ASP A 122 49.97 20.27 -17.32
N PRO A 123 51.09 20.82 -16.78
CA PRO A 123 51.22 21.18 -15.37
C PRO A 123 50.29 22.30 -14.92
N THR A 124 49.64 22.99 -15.84
CA THR A 124 48.72 24.11 -15.53
C THR A 124 47.32 23.63 -15.19
N ARG A 125 47.01 22.35 -15.44
CA ARG A 125 45.72 21.75 -15.06
C ARG A 125 45.75 21.25 -13.63
N SER A 126 45.07 21.95 -12.73
CA SER A 126 44.94 21.60 -11.31
C SER A 126 43.88 20.51 -11.02
N LEU A 127 43.13 20.06 -12.04
CA LEU A 127 41.99 19.14 -11.89
C LEU A 127 42.42 17.66 -11.83
N THR A 128 43.04 17.26 -10.73
CA THR A 128 43.62 15.90 -10.56
C THR A 128 43.02 15.13 -9.39
N TYR A 129 42.06 15.74 -8.74
CA TYR A 129 41.39 15.12 -7.62
C TYR A 129 40.03 14.53 -8.03
N LYS A 130 39.56 13.59 -7.23
CA LYS A 130 38.24 13.00 -7.31
C LYS A 130 37.58 13.08 -5.96
N ILE A 131 36.28 13.36 -5.94
CA ILE A 131 35.45 13.39 -4.73
C ILE A 131 34.48 12.22 -4.80
N GLU A 132 34.36 11.48 -3.72
CA GLU A 132 33.36 10.43 -3.60
C GLU A 132 31.99 11.10 -3.54
N ARG A 133 31.14 10.78 -4.53
CA ARG A 133 29.75 11.24 -4.55
C ARG A 133 28.92 10.17 -3.86
N ASP A 134 28.38 10.50 -2.70
CA ASP A 134 27.34 9.68 -2.09
C ASP A 134 26.12 9.73 -3.03
N THR A 135 25.89 8.63 -3.73
CA THR A 135 24.62 8.48 -4.48
C THR A 135 23.51 8.38 -3.45
N GLU A 136 22.80 9.48 -3.26
CA GLU A 136 21.73 9.53 -2.28
C GLU A 136 20.66 8.50 -2.65
N PHE A 137 20.53 7.46 -1.83
CA PHE A 137 19.46 6.46 -1.92
C PHE A 137 18.07 7.07 -1.65
N ARG A 138 18.04 8.39 -1.48
CA ARG A 138 16.85 9.17 -1.11
C ARG A 138 15.86 9.37 -2.23
N ASP A 139 16.18 8.95 -3.45
CA ASP A 139 15.32 9.13 -4.62
C ASP A 139 14.47 7.89 -4.90
N THR A 140 13.97 7.26 -3.85
CA THR A 140 13.10 6.10 -3.96
C THR A 140 11.83 6.33 -3.16
N VAL A 141 10.69 6.05 -3.78
CA VAL A 141 9.38 6.00 -3.14
C VAL A 141 8.77 4.61 -3.27
N VAL A 142 8.18 4.12 -2.20
CA VAL A 142 7.47 2.83 -2.14
C VAL A 142 6.03 3.10 -1.76
N THR A 143 5.09 2.63 -2.59
CA THR A 143 3.66 2.69 -2.29
C THR A 143 3.16 1.32 -1.87
N LEU A 144 2.59 1.24 -0.68
CA LEU A 144 1.93 0.06 -0.14
C LEU A 144 0.43 0.21 -0.36
N LEU A 145 -0.15 -0.60 -1.24
CA LEU A 145 -1.59 -0.65 -1.47
C LEU A 145 -2.19 -1.83 -0.72
N ILE A 146 -3.11 -1.56 0.20
CA ILE A 146 -3.67 -2.55 1.13
C ILE A 146 -5.15 -2.74 0.83
N ASP A 147 -5.54 -3.99 0.66
CA ASP A 147 -6.93 -4.39 0.55
C ASP A 147 -7.64 -4.24 1.91
N ASN A 148 -8.69 -3.42 1.93
CA ASN A 148 -9.57 -3.22 3.07
C ASN A 148 -10.96 -3.80 2.79
N SER A 149 -11.03 -4.94 2.11
CA SER A 149 -12.27 -5.67 1.85
C SER A 149 -12.72 -6.52 3.04
N GLY A 150 -13.96 -7.00 2.96
CA GLY A 150 -14.55 -7.83 4.00
C GLY A 150 -13.82 -9.16 4.24
N SER A 151 -13.21 -9.73 3.20
CA SER A 151 -12.40 -10.95 3.29
C SER A 151 -11.14 -10.78 4.16
N MET A 152 -10.67 -9.54 4.32
CA MET A 152 -9.54 -9.20 5.19
C MET A 152 -9.91 -9.11 6.67
N ARG A 153 -11.19 -9.25 7.03
CA ARG A 153 -11.68 -9.11 8.40
C ARG A 153 -10.93 -10.03 9.38
N GLY A 154 -10.66 -9.52 10.57
CA GLY A 154 -10.00 -10.25 11.64
C GLY A 154 -8.48 -10.34 11.47
N ARG A 155 -7.93 -11.53 11.48
CA ARG A 155 -6.48 -11.75 11.46
C ARG A 155 -5.76 -11.23 10.20
N PRO A 156 -6.28 -11.36 8.97
CA PRO A 156 -5.57 -10.87 7.78
C PRO A 156 -5.29 -9.38 7.82
N ILE A 157 -6.29 -8.53 8.15
CA ILE A 157 -6.10 -7.08 8.21
C ILE A 157 -5.14 -6.66 9.33
N SER A 158 -5.16 -7.36 10.47
CA SER A 158 -4.23 -7.12 11.57
C SER A 158 -2.78 -7.38 11.12
N ILE A 159 -2.54 -8.49 10.42
CA ILE A 159 -1.21 -8.82 9.89
C ILE A 159 -0.80 -7.79 8.83
N ALA A 160 -1.70 -7.37 7.94
CA ALA A 160 -1.43 -6.37 6.93
C ALA A 160 -1.03 -5.01 7.58
N ALA A 161 -1.78 -4.57 8.59
CA ALA A 161 -1.49 -3.34 9.33
C ALA A 161 -0.13 -3.40 10.05
N ILE A 162 0.18 -4.52 10.70
CA ILE A 162 1.47 -4.78 11.35
C ILE A 162 2.60 -4.73 10.31
N SER A 163 2.43 -5.42 9.19
CA SER A 163 3.43 -5.46 8.12
C SER A 163 3.68 -4.08 7.52
N ALA A 164 2.61 -3.31 7.27
CA ALA A 164 2.71 -1.94 6.78
C ALA A 164 3.45 -1.02 7.77
N ASP A 165 3.16 -1.13 9.07
CA ASP A 165 3.85 -0.37 10.11
C ASP A 165 5.34 -0.68 10.15
N ILE A 166 5.69 -1.97 10.11
CA ILE A 166 7.08 -2.44 10.10
C ILE A 166 7.82 -1.93 8.87
N MET A 167 7.21 -2.10 7.69
CA MET A 167 7.82 -1.69 6.44
C MET A 167 8.03 -0.19 6.38
N ALA A 168 7.01 0.61 6.73
CA ALA A 168 7.11 2.07 6.74
C ALA A 168 8.23 2.56 7.67
N ARG A 169 8.30 2.04 8.89
CA ARG A 169 9.38 2.37 9.85
C ARG A 169 10.75 2.00 9.34
N THR A 170 10.85 0.83 8.70
CA THR A 170 12.14 0.33 8.21
C THR A 170 12.61 1.13 7.01
N LEU A 171 11.74 1.37 6.04
CA LEU A 171 12.05 2.12 4.82
C LEU A 171 12.40 3.58 5.14
N GLU A 172 11.65 4.23 6.04
CA GLU A 172 11.93 5.59 6.44
C GLU A 172 13.30 5.72 7.15
N ARG A 173 13.69 4.73 7.99
CA ARG A 173 15.04 4.67 8.57
C ARG A 173 16.14 4.56 7.51
N CYS A 174 15.84 3.97 6.38
CA CYS A 174 16.75 3.86 5.24
C CYS A 174 16.71 5.09 4.32
N GLY A 175 15.92 6.12 4.65
CA GLY A 175 15.77 7.32 3.81
C GLY A 175 14.86 7.14 2.61
N VAL A 176 14.11 6.02 2.53
CA VAL A 176 13.15 5.74 1.47
C VAL A 176 11.80 6.31 1.84
N LYS A 177 11.18 7.08 0.95
CA LYS A 177 9.83 7.58 1.14
C LYS A 177 8.82 6.44 1.02
N THR A 178 7.82 6.44 1.89
CA THR A 178 6.81 5.38 1.92
C THR A 178 5.42 5.99 1.92
N GLU A 179 4.59 5.58 0.97
CA GLU A 179 3.17 5.88 0.93
C GLU A 179 2.36 4.64 1.33
N ILE A 180 1.29 4.81 2.10
CA ILE A 180 0.39 3.72 2.51
C ILE A 180 -1.02 4.10 2.12
N LEU A 181 -1.58 3.30 1.23
CA LEU A 181 -2.92 3.45 0.66
C LEU A 181 -3.78 2.25 1.01
N GLY A 182 -5.07 2.47 1.11
CA GLY A 182 -6.04 1.40 1.26
C GLY A 182 -7.21 1.59 0.31
N PHE A 183 -7.89 0.51 -0.01
CA PHE A 183 -9.06 0.57 -0.86
C PHE A 183 -10.16 -0.37 -0.37
N THR A 184 -11.38 0.11 -0.50
CA THR A 184 -12.63 -0.60 -0.20
C THR A 184 -13.77 0.10 -0.93
N THR A 185 -15.01 -0.26 -0.64
CA THR A 185 -16.20 0.43 -1.11
C THR A 185 -16.93 1.10 0.05
N ARG A 186 -17.81 2.05 -0.25
CA ARG A 186 -18.63 2.76 0.76
C ARG A 186 -19.73 1.88 1.34
N ALA A 187 -20.27 0.99 0.52
CA ALA A 187 -21.39 0.13 0.88
C ALA A 187 -21.17 -1.30 0.38
N TRP A 188 -21.91 -2.23 0.97
CA TRP A 188 -21.97 -3.60 0.48
C TRP A 188 -22.91 -3.68 -0.73
N LYS A 189 -22.55 -4.53 -1.72
CA LYS A 189 -23.40 -4.85 -2.88
C LYS A 189 -23.82 -3.62 -3.68
N GLY A 190 -22.92 -2.68 -3.91
CA GLY A 190 -23.17 -1.46 -4.70
C GLY A 190 -23.03 -0.19 -3.88
N GLY A 191 -24.01 0.71 -3.97
CA GLY A 191 -24.03 2.00 -3.30
C GLY A 191 -25.01 2.95 -3.97
N GLN A 192 -24.77 4.26 -3.88
CA GLN A 192 -25.62 5.26 -4.53
C GLN A 192 -25.62 5.12 -6.05
N ALA A 193 -24.48 4.75 -6.65
CA ALA A 193 -24.38 4.45 -8.07
C ALA A 193 -25.37 3.35 -8.48
N ARG A 194 -25.53 2.31 -7.66
CA ARG A 194 -26.50 1.25 -7.89
C ARG A 194 -27.95 1.73 -7.74
N GLU A 195 -28.23 2.56 -6.76
CA GLU A 195 -29.55 3.14 -6.54
C GLU A 195 -29.97 4.02 -7.73
N GLU A 196 -29.07 4.85 -8.23
CA GLU A 196 -29.29 5.66 -9.44
C GLU A 196 -29.56 4.77 -10.68
N TRP A 197 -28.81 3.68 -10.83
CA TRP A 197 -29.04 2.73 -11.91
C TRP A 197 -30.41 2.04 -11.83
N LEU A 198 -30.83 1.66 -10.62
CA LEU A 198 -32.15 1.08 -10.39
C LEU A 198 -33.26 2.09 -10.70
N ALA A 199 -33.12 3.35 -10.27
CA ALA A 199 -34.03 4.43 -10.54
C ALA A 199 -34.14 4.77 -12.04
N ALA A 200 -33.05 4.62 -12.78
CA ALA A 200 -32.99 4.81 -14.22
C ALA A 200 -33.61 3.66 -15.05
N GLY A 201 -34.24 2.66 -14.39
CA GLY A 201 -34.87 1.53 -15.08
C GLY A 201 -33.91 0.42 -15.51
N ARG A 202 -32.77 0.29 -14.88
CA ARG A 202 -31.77 -0.76 -15.09
C ARG A 202 -31.27 -0.83 -16.55
N PRO A 203 -30.69 0.24 -17.10
CA PRO A 203 -30.13 0.18 -18.46
C PRO A 203 -29.11 -0.95 -18.59
N PRO A 204 -29.04 -1.62 -19.77
CA PRO A 204 -28.14 -2.74 -19.97
C PRO A 204 -26.68 -2.31 -19.90
N MET A 205 -25.80 -3.22 -19.47
CA MET A 205 -24.34 -3.04 -19.39
C MET A 205 -23.92 -1.81 -18.57
N PRO A 206 -24.30 -1.73 -17.29
CA PRO A 206 -24.06 -0.55 -16.47
C PRO A 206 -22.56 -0.35 -16.15
N GLY A 207 -21.77 -1.42 -16.16
CA GLY A 207 -20.40 -1.39 -15.62
C GLY A 207 -20.38 -1.50 -14.11
N ARG A 208 -19.38 -0.89 -13.45
CA ARG A 208 -19.25 -0.87 -11.99
C ARG A 208 -20.40 -0.06 -11.36
N LEU A 209 -21.06 -0.64 -10.38
CA LEU A 209 -22.14 -0.04 -9.60
C LEU A 209 -21.78 0.24 -8.13
N ASN A 210 -20.54 -0.05 -7.73
CA ASN A 210 -20.04 0.21 -6.38
C ASN A 210 -19.51 1.64 -6.27
N ASP A 211 -19.71 2.27 -5.11
CA ASP A 211 -19.07 3.54 -4.77
C ASP A 211 -17.72 3.25 -4.13
N LEU A 212 -16.64 3.75 -4.71
CA LEU A 212 -15.29 3.49 -4.22
C LEU A 212 -14.97 4.34 -3.00
N ARG A 213 -14.18 3.77 -2.09
CA ARG A 213 -13.53 4.48 -1.00
C ARG A 213 -12.04 4.15 -1.00
N HIS A 214 -11.25 5.12 -1.40
CA HIS A 214 -9.81 5.08 -1.37
C HIS A 214 -9.31 5.83 -0.14
N ILE A 215 -8.42 5.22 0.65
CA ILE A 215 -7.97 5.75 1.93
C ILE A 215 -6.47 6.04 1.85
N VAL A 216 -6.07 7.25 2.19
CA VAL A 216 -4.67 7.65 2.27
C VAL A 216 -4.24 7.60 3.73
N TYR A 217 -3.71 6.46 4.18
CA TYR A 217 -3.21 6.29 5.55
C TYR A 217 -1.97 7.12 5.83
N LYS A 218 -1.06 7.18 4.86
CA LYS A 218 0.19 7.93 4.94
C LYS A 218 0.58 8.43 3.55
N LYS A 219 0.77 9.73 3.40
CA LYS A 219 1.36 10.32 2.20
C LYS A 219 2.87 10.06 2.16
N ALA A 220 3.46 10.03 0.98
CA ALA A 220 4.89 9.76 0.80
C ALA A 220 5.80 10.74 1.57
N ASP A 221 5.41 12.01 1.64
CA ASP A 221 6.20 13.07 2.28
C ASP A 221 5.89 13.25 3.78
N ASP A 222 4.84 12.60 4.30
CA ASP A 222 4.53 12.66 5.72
C ASP A 222 5.49 11.77 6.51
N PRO A 223 6.07 12.25 7.64
CA PRO A 223 6.87 11.40 8.49
C PRO A 223 6.00 10.33 9.16
N TRP A 224 6.52 9.10 9.27
CA TRP A 224 5.81 7.98 9.86
C TRP A 224 5.26 8.30 11.28
N ARG A 225 6.02 9.03 12.09
CA ARG A 225 5.59 9.41 13.43
C ARG A 225 4.25 10.13 13.46
N ARG A 226 3.98 10.97 12.45
CA ARG A 226 2.72 11.72 12.33
C ARG A 226 1.60 10.83 11.84
N ALA A 227 1.87 10.01 10.83
CA ALA A 227 0.89 9.13 10.21
C ALA A 227 0.61 7.83 11.01
N ARG A 228 1.42 7.53 12.03
CA ARG A 228 1.32 6.30 12.82
C ARG A 228 -0.08 6.01 13.35
N LYS A 229 -0.78 7.02 13.88
CA LYS A 229 -2.14 6.88 14.41
C LYS A 229 -3.13 6.42 13.35
N ASN A 230 -2.93 6.85 12.11
CA ASN A 230 -3.83 6.58 10.98
C ASN A 230 -3.92 5.09 10.64
N LEU A 231 -2.85 4.32 10.84
CA LEU A 231 -2.86 2.87 10.60
C LEU A 231 -3.81 2.13 11.56
N GLY A 232 -4.13 2.72 12.71
CA GLY A 232 -5.13 2.19 13.63
C GLY A 232 -6.50 2.01 12.99
N LEU A 233 -6.88 2.85 12.01
CA LEU A 233 -8.17 2.77 11.33
C LEU A 233 -8.39 1.42 10.65
N MET A 234 -7.34 0.70 10.23
CA MET A 234 -7.45 -0.64 9.65
C MET A 234 -8.10 -1.64 10.62
N MET A 235 -8.01 -1.38 11.93
CA MET A 235 -8.62 -2.23 12.97
C MET A 235 -10.09 -1.90 13.22
N ARG A 236 -10.65 -0.87 12.56
CA ARG A 236 -12.03 -0.45 12.78
C ARG A 236 -12.99 -1.45 12.15
N GLU A 237 -13.87 -2.00 12.96
CA GLU A 237 -15.00 -2.80 12.47
C GLU A 237 -15.95 -1.91 11.63
N GLY A 238 -16.48 -2.48 10.56
CA GLY A 238 -17.41 -1.77 9.67
C GLY A 238 -16.75 -0.94 8.55
N LEU A 239 -15.42 -0.74 8.58
CA LEU A 239 -14.69 -0.13 7.47
C LEU A 239 -14.62 -1.06 6.26
N LEU A 240 -14.36 -2.34 6.52
CA LEU A 240 -14.12 -3.36 5.52
C LEU A 240 -15.41 -3.72 4.78
N LYS A 241 -15.42 -3.51 3.46
CA LYS A 241 -16.56 -3.75 2.57
C LYS A 241 -16.14 -4.61 1.38
N GLU A 242 -16.57 -4.26 0.18
CA GLU A 242 -16.16 -4.91 -1.06
C GLU A 242 -14.86 -4.29 -1.60
N ASN A 243 -14.25 -4.94 -2.59
CA ASN A 243 -13.04 -4.48 -3.25
C ASN A 243 -13.24 -4.35 -4.76
N ILE A 244 -12.60 -3.35 -5.35
CA ILE A 244 -12.48 -3.15 -6.80
C ILE A 244 -11.00 -2.97 -7.10
N ASP A 245 -10.30 -4.08 -7.27
CA ASP A 245 -8.83 -4.14 -7.34
C ASP A 245 -8.26 -3.36 -8.51
N GLY A 246 -8.86 -3.48 -9.70
CA GLY A 246 -8.34 -2.87 -10.92
C GLY A 246 -8.31 -1.34 -10.83
N GLU A 247 -9.40 -0.70 -10.38
CA GLU A 247 -9.44 0.75 -10.22
C GLU A 247 -8.54 1.23 -9.07
N ALA A 248 -8.44 0.45 -7.99
CA ALA A 248 -7.54 0.75 -6.88
C ALA A 248 -6.07 0.73 -7.32
N LEU A 249 -5.69 -0.26 -8.13
CA LEU A 249 -4.34 -0.35 -8.69
C LEU A 249 -4.04 0.82 -9.63
N LEU A 250 -4.98 1.18 -10.52
CA LEU A 250 -4.83 2.33 -11.40
C LEU A 250 -4.71 3.65 -10.61
N TRP A 251 -5.48 3.80 -9.55
CA TRP A 251 -5.38 4.96 -8.67
C TRP A 251 -4.02 5.06 -7.98
N ALA A 252 -3.55 3.97 -7.35
CA ALA A 252 -2.25 3.94 -6.72
C ALA A 252 -1.11 4.19 -7.71
N HIS A 253 -1.19 3.58 -8.90
CA HIS A 253 -0.23 3.77 -9.97
C HIS A 253 -0.19 5.21 -10.48
N SER A 254 -1.35 5.87 -10.66
CA SER A 254 -1.40 7.27 -11.07
C SER A 254 -0.73 8.21 -10.07
N ARG A 255 -0.90 7.94 -8.76
CA ARG A 255 -0.24 8.67 -7.68
C ARG A 255 1.28 8.45 -7.73
N LEU A 256 1.69 7.21 -7.95
CA LEU A 256 3.10 6.83 -7.99
C LEU A 256 3.83 7.46 -9.20
N ILE A 257 3.19 7.50 -10.38
CA ILE A 257 3.76 8.15 -11.58
C ILE A 257 3.89 9.67 -11.39
N ALA A 258 2.97 10.29 -10.69
CA ALA A 258 3.01 11.73 -10.40
C ALA A 258 4.19 12.15 -9.51
N ARG A 259 4.89 11.19 -8.90
CA ARG A 259 6.07 11.44 -8.07
C ARG A 259 7.29 11.75 -8.94
N HIS A 260 8.22 12.53 -8.38
CA HIS A 260 9.45 12.94 -9.05
C HIS A 260 10.63 12.02 -8.76
N GLU A 261 10.49 11.10 -7.77
CA GLU A 261 11.54 10.16 -7.42
C GLU A 261 11.93 9.28 -8.61
N GLU A 262 13.23 9.00 -8.76
CA GLU A 262 13.77 8.20 -9.86
C GLU A 262 13.25 6.75 -9.80
N ARG A 263 13.21 6.18 -8.58
CA ARG A 263 12.74 4.81 -8.34
C ARG A 263 11.38 4.83 -7.67
N ARG A 264 10.41 4.27 -8.34
CA ARG A 264 9.01 4.19 -7.92
C ARG A 264 8.57 2.73 -7.86
N ILE A 265 8.20 2.27 -6.69
CA ILE A 265 7.87 0.87 -6.39
C ILE A 265 6.49 0.79 -5.76
#